data_336cf9a1d06cb6d0b608369b4786ea3d
#
_entry.id   336cf9a1d06cb6d0b608369b4786ea3d
#
_cell.length_a   1.000
_cell.length_b   1.000
_cell.length_c   1.000
_cell.angle_alpha   90.00
_cell.angle_beta   90.00
_cell.angle_gamma   90.00
#
_symmetry.space_group_name_H-M   'P 1'
#
loop_
_entity.id
_entity.type
_entity.pdbx_description
1 polymer ?
#
loop_
_entity_poly.entity_id
_entity_poly.type
_entity_poly.pdbx_seq_one_letter_code
_entity_poly.pdbx_strand_id
1 'polypeptide(L)'
;MRGIHASLVTPFTRAGEVDAASLERLAAHCLANGVDGLVALGTTGEAALLTPEERRTVLEVCRDVARGSGAPLIVGAGTMGTADSVRQARERAAFADALLVVVPYYLRPSDEAVVEHFAAVGAAVDVPLLPYNIPYRTGKALPAETLLRILALDCVAGMKHCAGGIDHDTLTMLASSPGKAVLCGDDAYIYPMLRLGAAGGIAACACLAPSAYAAMARGDGTDGLKLHNALLPMAQALFSEPAPAVLKACLAEAGLIDDPAVRAPLRAPHPESVATAMAAFHALPDGAL
;
A
#
# COMPACT_ATOMS: atom_id res chain seq x y z
N MET A 1 -0.49 -3.33 13.85
CA MET A 1 0.00 -3.70 12.50
C MET A 1 1.48 -3.43 12.45
N ARG A 2 2.28 -4.43 12.07
CA ARG A 2 3.75 -4.36 11.96
C ARG A 2 4.17 -5.20 10.76
N GLY A 3 5.42 -5.05 10.30
CA GLY A 3 5.96 -5.83 9.19
C GLY A 3 5.59 -5.32 7.80
N ILE A 4 5.64 -6.17 6.81
CA ILE A 4 5.40 -5.83 5.40
C ILE A 4 4.00 -6.29 4.98
N HIS A 5 3.22 -5.34 4.48
CA HIS A 5 1.92 -5.60 3.88
C HIS A 5 1.98 -5.37 2.37
N ALA A 6 1.63 -6.40 1.57
CA ALA A 6 1.64 -6.28 0.12
C ALA A 6 0.45 -5.44 -0.38
N SER A 7 0.75 -4.35 -1.08
CA SER A 7 -0.27 -3.50 -1.71
C SER A 7 -0.65 -4.10 -3.06
N LEU A 8 -1.72 -4.91 -3.08
CA LEU A 8 -2.11 -5.70 -4.23
C LEU A 8 -2.54 -4.83 -5.43
N VAL A 9 -2.16 -5.25 -6.64
CA VAL A 9 -2.78 -4.79 -7.88
C VAL A 9 -4.16 -5.43 -8.02
N THR A 10 -5.03 -4.87 -8.86
CA THR A 10 -6.23 -5.54 -9.35
C THR A 10 -5.94 -6.06 -10.75
N PRO A 11 -5.74 -7.37 -10.96
CA PRO A 11 -5.58 -7.94 -12.28
C PRO A 11 -6.89 -7.83 -13.07
N PHE A 12 -6.76 -7.67 -14.39
CA PHE A 12 -7.90 -7.66 -15.31
C PHE A 12 -7.74 -8.75 -16.36
N THR A 13 -8.86 -9.28 -16.86
CA THR A 13 -8.90 -10.13 -18.03
C THR A 13 -8.70 -9.28 -19.30
N ARG A 14 -8.44 -9.94 -20.44
CA ARG A 14 -8.40 -9.26 -21.76
C ARG A 14 -9.73 -8.57 -22.13
N ALA A 15 -10.84 -8.99 -21.52
CA ALA A 15 -12.15 -8.34 -21.69
C ALA A 15 -12.31 -7.09 -20.80
N GLY A 16 -11.33 -6.81 -19.91
CA GLY A 16 -11.35 -5.68 -18.97
C GLY A 16 -12.12 -5.95 -17.68
N GLU A 17 -12.53 -7.18 -17.42
CA GLU A 17 -13.16 -7.59 -16.16
C GLU A 17 -12.11 -7.86 -15.08
N VAL A 18 -12.49 -7.83 -13.81
CA VAL A 18 -11.59 -8.23 -12.71
C VAL A 18 -11.26 -9.72 -12.84
N ASP A 19 -9.96 -10.04 -12.92
CA ASP A 19 -9.46 -11.41 -12.92
C ASP A 19 -9.29 -11.90 -11.47
N ALA A 20 -10.35 -12.49 -10.94
CA ALA A 20 -10.40 -13.00 -9.58
C ALA A 20 -9.37 -14.13 -9.35
N ALA A 21 -9.12 -14.99 -10.35
CA ALA A 21 -8.19 -16.11 -10.23
C ALA A 21 -6.73 -15.61 -10.14
N SER A 22 -6.34 -14.66 -10.98
CA SER A 22 -5.03 -14.01 -10.88
C SER A 22 -4.86 -13.26 -9.57
N LEU A 23 -5.90 -12.59 -9.08
CA LEU A 23 -5.86 -11.88 -7.79
C LEU A 23 -5.67 -12.85 -6.62
N GLU A 24 -6.41 -13.95 -6.59
CA GLU A 24 -6.28 -15.00 -5.59
C GLU A 24 -4.87 -15.60 -5.58
N ARG A 25 -4.35 -15.97 -6.75
CA ARG A 25 -2.99 -16.49 -6.92
C ARG A 25 -1.93 -15.50 -6.41
N LEU A 26 -2.02 -14.23 -6.78
CA LEU A 26 -1.10 -13.18 -6.35
C LEU A 26 -1.16 -12.96 -4.82
N ALA A 27 -2.35 -12.87 -4.25
CA ALA A 27 -2.54 -12.68 -2.83
C ALA A 27 -1.98 -13.86 -2.01
N ALA A 28 -2.27 -15.10 -2.45
CA ALA A 28 -1.72 -16.32 -1.85
C ALA A 28 -0.20 -16.40 -1.98
N HIS A 29 0.36 -16.04 -3.16
CA HIS A 29 1.80 -15.96 -3.38
C HIS A 29 2.48 -15.00 -2.40
N CYS A 30 1.95 -13.79 -2.22
CA CYS A 30 2.50 -12.82 -1.28
C CYS A 30 2.57 -13.37 0.14
N LEU A 31 1.47 -13.94 0.65
CA LEU A 31 1.42 -14.48 2.02
C LEU A 31 2.32 -15.72 2.19
N ALA A 32 2.33 -16.63 1.21
CA ALA A 32 3.19 -17.82 1.26
C ALA A 32 4.69 -17.46 1.29
N ASN A 33 5.06 -16.30 0.75
CA ASN A 33 6.42 -15.80 0.70
C ASN A 33 6.74 -14.76 1.78
N GLY A 34 5.95 -14.73 2.85
CA GLY A 34 6.34 -14.17 4.14
C GLY A 34 5.97 -12.71 4.38
N VAL A 35 5.11 -12.08 3.54
CA VAL A 35 4.54 -10.79 3.94
C VAL A 35 3.57 -10.97 5.12
N ASP A 36 3.46 -9.94 5.94
CA ASP A 36 2.69 -10.00 7.20
C ASP A 36 1.19 -9.71 7.01
N GLY A 37 0.78 -9.29 5.82
CA GLY A 37 -0.62 -9.01 5.49
C GLY A 37 -0.83 -8.46 4.08
N LEU A 38 -2.08 -8.21 3.74
CA LEU A 38 -2.49 -7.72 2.43
C LEU A 38 -3.15 -6.34 2.51
N VAL A 39 -3.02 -5.56 1.44
CA VAL A 39 -3.75 -4.30 1.27
C VAL A 39 -4.54 -4.36 -0.04
N ALA A 40 -5.85 -4.34 0.05
CA ALA A 40 -6.76 -4.31 -1.10
C ALA A 40 -7.33 -2.90 -1.31
N LEU A 41 -7.72 -2.58 -2.54
CA LEU A 41 -8.34 -1.31 -2.91
C LEU A 41 -7.51 -0.07 -2.51
N GLY A 42 -6.18 -0.19 -2.44
CA GLY A 42 -5.26 0.94 -2.38
C GLY A 42 -5.09 1.59 -3.77
N THR A 43 -4.19 2.56 -3.85
CA THR A 43 -3.82 3.22 -5.12
C THR A 43 -3.30 2.20 -6.15
N THR A 44 -2.45 1.27 -5.72
CA THR A 44 -1.88 0.19 -6.54
C THR A 44 -2.96 -0.71 -7.13
N GLY A 45 -4.08 -0.90 -6.43
CA GLY A 45 -5.23 -1.68 -6.87
C GLY A 45 -6.19 -0.94 -7.81
N GLU A 46 -5.82 0.23 -8.32
CA GLU A 46 -6.65 1.03 -9.24
C GLU A 46 -8.09 1.29 -8.72
N ALA A 47 -8.27 1.35 -7.41
CA ALA A 47 -9.57 1.35 -6.73
C ALA A 47 -10.52 2.47 -7.19
N ALA A 48 -9.98 3.61 -7.62
CA ALA A 48 -10.76 4.73 -8.15
C ALA A 48 -11.40 4.43 -9.52
N LEU A 49 -10.89 3.43 -10.24
CA LEU A 49 -11.31 3.04 -11.59
C LEU A 49 -12.22 1.80 -11.61
N LEU A 50 -12.52 1.24 -10.44
CA LEU A 50 -13.38 0.06 -10.30
C LEU A 50 -14.85 0.47 -10.06
N THR A 51 -15.77 -0.33 -10.59
CA THR A 51 -17.19 -0.23 -10.23
C THR A 51 -17.44 -0.72 -8.79
N PRO A 52 -18.60 -0.46 -8.18
CA PRO A 52 -18.92 -1.02 -6.86
C PRO A 52 -18.88 -2.56 -6.84
N GLU A 53 -19.39 -3.22 -7.89
CA GLU A 53 -19.43 -4.67 -8.04
C GLU A 53 -18.02 -5.26 -8.13
N GLU A 54 -17.15 -4.64 -8.91
CA GLU A 54 -15.74 -5.04 -9.04
C GLU A 54 -14.96 -4.88 -7.73
N ARG A 55 -15.20 -3.78 -7.01
CA ARG A 55 -14.61 -3.60 -5.67
C ARG A 55 -15.05 -4.71 -4.72
N ARG A 56 -16.31 -5.12 -4.81
CA ARG A 56 -16.82 -6.22 -3.99
C ARG A 56 -16.12 -7.53 -4.32
N THR A 57 -15.98 -7.87 -5.60
CA THR A 57 -15.23 -9.06 -6.05
C THR A 57 -13.80 -9.05 -5.49
N VAL A 58 -13.10 -7.91 -5.61
CA VAL A 58 -11.73 -7.78 -5.04
C VAL A 58 -11.72 -8.00 -3.54
N LEU A 59 -12.70 -7.46 -2.80
CA LEU A 59 -12.78 -7.61 -1.35
C LEU A 59 -13.07 -9.05 -0.93
N GLU A 60 -13.98 -9.72 -1.61
CA GLU A 60 -14.34 -11.12 -1.34
C GLU A 60 -13.11 -12.03 -1.52
N VAL A 61 -12.43 -11.94 -2.68
CA VAL A 61 -11.22 -12.72 -2.96
C VAL A 61 -10.12 -12.45 -1.93
N CYS A 62 -9.78 -11.18 -1.70
CA CYS A 62 -8.70 -10.85 -0.76
C CYS A 62 -9.03 -11.26 0.68
N ARG A 63 -10.30 -11.17 1.10
CA ARG A 63 -10.74 -11.57 2.44
C ARG A 63 -10.68 -13.08 2.64
N ASP A 64 -11.06 -13.86 1.64
CA ASP A 64 -11.02 -15.32 1.69
C ASP A 64 -9.57 -15.82 1.78
N VAL A 65 -8.66 -15.29 0.98
CA VAL A 65 -7.23 -15.62 1.03
C VAL A 65 -6.61 -15.21 2.38
N ALA A 66 -6.88 -13.99 2.85
CA ALA A 66 -6.33 -13.49 4.11
C ALA A 66 -6.81 -14.33 5.30
N ARG A 67 -8.11 -14.68 5.35
CA ARG A 67 -8.67 -15.56 6.39
C ARG A 67 -8.07 -16.96 6.36
N GLY A 68 -7.93 -17.54 5.18
CA GLY A 68 -7.32 -18.86 5.01
C GLY A 68 -5.89 -18.94 5.55
N SER A 69 -5.17 -17.84 5.54
CA SER A 69 -3.79 -17.73 6.02
C SER A 69 -3.67 -17.13 7.43
N GLY A 70 -4.76 -16.66 8.03
CA GLY A 70 -4.74 -15.96 9.32
C GLY A 70 -4.07 -14.58 9.28
N ALA A 71 -3.91 -14.00 8.08
CA ALA A 71 -3.24 -12.72 7.87
C ALA A 71 -4.25 -11.55 7.90
N PRO A 72 -3.85 -10.34 8.37
CA PRO A 72 -4.71 -9.17 8.33
C PRO A 72 -4.91 -8.65 6.90
N LEU A 73 -6.13 -8.16 6.63
CA LEU A 73 -6.49 -7.44 5.42
C LEU A 73 -6.75 -5.96 5.73
N ILE A 74 -5.95 -5.09 5.16
CA ILE A 74 -6.15 -3.64 5.16
C ILE A 74 -6.93 -3.28 3.89
N VAL A 75 -7.99 -2.47 4.02
CA VAL A 75 -8.84 -2.11 2.89
C VAL A 75 -8.89 -0.60 2.68
N GLY A 76 -8.64 -0.14 1.46
CA GLY A 76 -8.78 1.26 1.08
C GLY A 76 -10.25 1.71 1.16
N ALA A 77 -10.54 2.84 1.83
CA ALA A 77 -11.90 3.32 2.08
C ALA A 77 -12.02 4.86 2.13
N GLY A 78 -11.13 5.59 1.46
CA GLY A 78 -11.14 7.04 1.47
C GLY A 78 -11.44 7.67 0.13
N THR A 79 -12.11 8.84 0.16
CA THR A 79 -12.32 9.74 -0.97
C THR A 79 -12.00 11.18 -0.56
N MET A 80 -12.17 12.14 -1.50
CA MET A 80 -12.00 13.55 -1.18
C MET A 80 -13.09 14.11 -0.25
N GLY A 81 -14.27 13.47 -0.16
CA GLY A 81 -15.40 13.93 0.63
C GLY A 81 -15.63 13.10 1.89
N THR A 82 -15.90 13.75 3.02
CA THR A 82 -16.10 13.06 4.31
C THR A 82 -17.31 12.12 4.27
N ALA A 83 -18.44 12.57 3.75
CA ALA A 83 -19.67 11.77 3.67
C ALA A 83 -19.47 10.48 2.84
N ASP A 84 -18.81 10.59 1.70
CA ASP A 84 -18.49 9.44 0.85
C ASP A 84 -17.46 8.51 1.49
N SER A 85 -16.46 9.05 2.21
CA SER A 85 -15.50 8.25 2.95
C SER A 85 -16.18 7.46 4.08
N VAL A 86 -17.11 8.08 4.80
CA VAL A 86 -17.95 7.41 5.83
C VAL A 86 -18.78 6.28 5.18
N ARG A 87 -19.43 6.53 4.05
CA ARG A 87 -20.20 5.50 3.35
C ARG A 87 -19.32 4.32 2.94
N GLN A 88 -18.17 4.58 2.30
CA GLN A 88 -17.23 3.55 1.90
C GLN A 88 -16.63 2.80 3.09
N ALA A 89 -16.35 3.49 4.20
CA ALA A 89 -15.86 2.86 5.42
C ALA A 89 -16.89 1.84 5.96
N ARG A 90 -18.16 2.21 6.05
CA ARG A 90 -19.25 1.31 6.48
C ARG A 90 -19.41 0.11 5.56
N GLU A 91 -19.38 0.31 4.24
CA GLU A 91 -19.50 -0.76 3.24
C GLU A 91 -18.35 -1.78 3.34
N ARG A 92 -17.14 -1.33 3.71
CA ARG A 92 -15.92 -2.13 3.64
C ARG A 92 -15.47 -2.67 5.00
N ALA A 93 -15.99 -2.15 6.10
CA ALA A 93 -15.59 -2.55 7.45
C ALA A 93 -15.74 -4.06 7.70
N ALA A 94 -16.77 -4.71 7.13
CA ALA A 94 -17.00 -6.15 7.29
C ALA A 94 -15.91 -7.04 6.64
N PHE A 95 -15.15 -6.48 5.71
CA PHE A 95 -14.05 -7.18 5.02
C PHE A 95 -12.68 -6.91 5.64
N ALA A 96 -12.54 -5.83 6.43
CA ALA A 96 -11.27 -5.27 6.84
C ALA A 96 -10.91 -5.58 8.30
N ASP A 97 -9.62 -5.74 8.56
CA ASP A 97 -9.05 -5.68 9.91
C ASP A 97 -8.56 -4.26 10.23
N ALA A 98 -8.37 -3.40 9.19
CA ALA A 98 -8.24 -1.96 9.30
C ALA A 98 -8.60 -1.27 7.98
N LEU A 99 -9.01 -0.01 8.04
CA LEU A 99 -9.36 0.79 6.87
C LEU A 99 -8.25 1.80 6.55
N LEU A 100 -7.72 1.75 5.33
CA LEU A 100 -6.76 2.70 4.80
C LEU A 100 -7.51 3.90 4.22
N VAL A 101 -7.48 5.04 4.90
CA VAL A 101 -8.23 6.24 4.51
C VAL A 101 -7.26 7.33 4.09
N VAL A 102 -7.30 7.71 2.81
CA VAL A 102 -6.43 8.74 2.25
C VAL A 102 -6.80 10.12 2.77
N VAL A 103 -5.80 10.98 3.02
CA VAL A 103 -6.02 12.42 3.29
C VAL A 103 -6.87 13.00 2.15
N PRO A 104 -7.93 13.78 2.46
CA PRO A 104 -8.76 14.41 1.44
C PRO A 104 -7.93 15.14 0.38
N TYR A 105 -8.03 14.71 -0.85
CA TYR A 105 -7.24 15.19 -1.97
C TYR A 105 -8.00 16.24 -2.80
N TYR A 106 -7.31 16.92 -3.70
CA TYR A 106 -7.84 17.89 -4.65
C TYR A 106 -8.36 19.19 -4.01
N LEU A 107 -9.27 19.11 -3.00
CA LEU A 107 -9.87 20.27 -2.33
C LEU A 107 -8.90 20.96 -1.36
N ARG A 108 -7.84 20.29 -0.91
CA ARG A 108 -6.79 20.83 -0.04
C ARG A 108 -7.36 21.51 1.23
N PRO A 109 -8.15 20.81 2.05
CA PRO A 109 -8.80 21.39 3.24
C PRO A 109 -7.79 21.90 4.27
N SER A 110 -8.26 22.66 5.26
CA SER A 110 -7.43 23.07 6.40
C SER A 110 -6.99 21.85 7.22
N ASP A 111 -5.97 22.00 8.03
CA ASP A 111 -5.45 20.92 8.88
C ASP A 111 -6.49 20.45 9.89
N GLU A 112 -7.27 21.37 10.48
CA GLU A 112 -8.40 21.07 11.35
C GLU A 112 -9.44 20.20 10.65
N ALA A 113 -9.82 20.58 9.43
CA ALA A 113 -10.80 19.82 8.64
C ALA A 113 -10.29 18.42 8.27
N VAL A 114 -8.98 18.22 8.10
CA VAL A 114 -8.39 16.89 7.91
C VAL A 114 -8.51 16.04 9.17
N VAL A 115 -8.24 16.58 10.35
CA VAL A 115 -8.40 15.88 11.64
C VAL A 115 -9.88 15.51 11.85
N GLU A 116 -10.80 16.46 11.64
CA GLU A 116 -12.25 16.24 11.73
C GLU A 116 -12.74 15.16 10.75
N HIS A 117 -12.19 15.13 9.54
CA HIS A 117 -12.49 14.10 8.54
C HIS A 117 -12.19 12.69 9.07
N PHE A 118 -10.99 12.46 9.63
CA PHE A 118 -10.63 11.15 10.19
C PHE A 118 -11.46 10.82 11.43
N ALA A 119 -11.74 11.79 12.30
CA ALA A 119 -12.61 11.58 13.45
C ALA A 119 -14.03 11.16 13.01
N ALA A 120 -14.60 11.81 12.01
CA ALA A 120 -15.92 11.49 11.49
C ALA A 120 -15.97 10.10 10.83
N VAL A 121 -14.95 9.71 10.06
CA VAL A 121 -14.86 8.37 9.46
C VAL A 121 -14.71 7.31 10.55
N GLY A 122 -13.86 7.55 11.56
CA GLY A 122 -13.64 6.61 12.66
C GLY A 122 -14.87 6.42 13.55
N ALA A 123 -15.64 7.49 13.79
CA ALA A 123 -16.88 7.39 14.55
C ALA A 123 -17.99 6.57 13.85
N ALA A 124 -17.82 6.26 12.58
CA ALA A 124 -18.82 5.57 11.77
C ALA A 124 -18.63 4.04 11.69
N VAL A 125 -17.51 3.51 12.21
CA VAL A 125 -17.10 2.10 12.09
C VAL A 125 -16.38 1.63 13.35
N ASP A 126 -16.39 0.33 13.62
CA ASP A 126 -15.71 -0.28 14.77
C ASP A 126 -14.28 -0.76 14.43
N VAL A 127 -13.92 -0.84 13.14
CA VAL A 127 -12.57 -1.24 12.72
C VAL A 127 -11.63 -0.04 12.72
N PRO A 128 -10.35 -0.22 13.13
CA PRO A 128 -9.41 0.88 13.24
C PRO A 128 -9.05 1.48 11.90
N LEU A 129 -8.73 2.78 11.91
CA LEU A 129 -8.25 3.49 10.74
C LEU A 129 -6.72 3.48 10.65
N LEU A 130 -6.23 3.45 9.42
CA LEU A 130 -4.89 3.83 9.00
C LEU A 130 -5.00 5.05 8.06
N PRO A 131 -4.91 6.28 8.56
CA PRO A 131 -4.77 7.45 7.71
C PRO A 131 -3.63 7.27 6.70
N TYR A 132 -3.87 7.69 5.46
CA TYR A 132 -2.89 7.60 4.38
C TYR A 132 -2.43 8.98 3.96
N ASN A 133 -1.25 9.37 4.44
CA ASN A 133 -0.59 10.63 4.07
C ASN A 133 0.28 10.42 2.84
N ILE A 134 -0.07 11.12 1.74
CA ILE A 134 0.64 11.07 0.47
C ILE A 134 0.56 12.43 -0.24
N PRO A 135 1.32 13.43 0.23
CA PRO A 135 1.19 14.83 -0.19
C PRO A 135 1.40 15.05 -1.69
N TYR A 136 2.29 14.30 -2.33
CA TYR A 136 2.55 14.45 -3.77
C TYR A 136 1.39 13.96 -4.67
N ARG A 137 0.42 13.17 -4.13
CA ARG A 137 -0.82 12.79 -4.83
C ARG A 137 -2.01 13.63 -4.38
N THR A 138 -2.11 13.90 -3.08
CA THR A 138 -3.25 14.64 -2.53
C THR A 138 -3.17 16.14 -2.79
N GLY A 139 -1.96 16.67 -3.03
CA GLY A 139 -1.71 18.10 -3.09
C GLY A 139 -1.82 18.79 -1.74
N LYS A 140 -1.94 18.03 -0.63
CA LYS A 140 -2.03 18.53 0.75
C LYS A 140 -0.89 17.97 1.57
N ALA A 141 0.13 18.77 1.87
CA ALA A 141 1.13 18.48 2.88
C ALA A 141 0.56 18.75 4.28
N LEU A 142 0.91 17.89 5.23
CA LEU A 142 0.53 18.01 6.64
C LEU A 142 1.81 18.14 7.48
N PRO A 143 1.94 19.15 8.34
CA PRO A 143 3.06 19.26 9.26
C PRO A 143 3.00 18.17 10.33
N ALA A 144 4.14 17.89 10.97
CA ALA A 144 4.24 16.86 12.02
C ALA A 144 3.19 17.03 13.13
N GLU A 145 2.90 18.27 13.54
CA GLU A 145 1.86 18.55 14.54
C GLU A 145 0.50 17.98 14.14
N THR A 146 0.08 18.20 12.89
CA THR A 146 -1.20 17.69 12.40
C THR A 146 -1.18 16.17 12.25
N LEU A 147 -0.08 15.58 11.77
CA LEU A 147 0.10 14.13 11.70
C LEU A 147 -0.01 13.49 13.10
N LEU A 148 0.59 14.09 14.12
CA LEU A 148 0.52 13.62 15.50
C LEU A 148 -0.89 13.76 16.08
N ARG A 149 -1.61 14.85 15.78
CA ARG A 149 -3.03 15.01 16.18
C ARG A 149 -3.91 13.92 15.55
N ILE A 150 -3.69 13.57 14.30
CA ILE A 150 -4.39 12.46 13.63
C ILE A 150 -4.05 11.13 14.31
N LEU A 151 -2.77 10.87 14.58
CA LEU A 151 -2.33 9.65 15.27
C LEU A 151 -2.87 9.55 16.70
N ALA A 152 -3.16 10.66 17.36
CA ALA A 152 -3.73 10.69 18.71
C ALA A 152 -5.23 10.32 18.76
N LEU A 153 -5.95 10.26 17.63
CA LEU A 153 -7.35 9.83 17.61
C LEU A 153 -7.48 8.37 18.05
N ASP A 154 -8.43 8.07 18.91
CA ASP A 154 -8.65 6.71 19.46
C ASP A 154 -8.96 5.68 18.34
N CYS A 155 -9.69 6.09 17.32
CA CYS A 155 -10.04 5.25 16.17
C CYS A 155 -8.85 4.94 15.23
N VAL A 156 -7.69 5.57 15.43
CA VAL A 156 -6.50 5.42 14.58
C VAL A 156 -5.54 4.41 15.22
N ALA A 157 -5.21 3.32 14.51
CA ALA A 157 -4.22 2.31 14.94
C ALA A 157 -2.80 2.61 14.48
N GLY A 158 -2.64 3.46 13.48
CA GLY A 158 -1.36 3.80 12.87
C GLY A 158 -1.56 4.69 11.65
N MET A 159 -0.54 4.81 10.81
CA MET A 159 -0.59 5.63 9.58
C MET A 159 0.24 5.00 8.47
N LYS A 160 -0.26 5.02 7.22
CA LYS A 160 0.58 4.86 6.04
C LYS A 160 1.15 6.22 5.66
N HIS A 161 2.49 6.33 5.66
CA HIS A 161 3.17 7.59 5.38
C HIS A 161 4.03 7.47 4.11
N CYS A 162 3.73 8.32 3.14
CA CYS A 162 4.39 8.42 1.83
C CYS A 162 4.73 9.88 1.55
N ALA A 163 5.80 10.39 2.13
CA ALA A 163 6.21 11.79 1.94
C ALA A 163 7.05 12.00 0.66
N GLY A 164 7.43 10.91 -0.04
CA GLY A 164 8.38 10.94 -1.16
C GLY A 164 9.83 11.06 -0.70
N GLY A 165 10.09 10.95 0.60
CA GLY A 165 11.40 11.06 1.23
C GLY A 165 11.30 11.01 2.75
N ILE A 166 12.42 11.24 3.42
CA ILE A 166 12.51 11.34 4.88
C ILE A 166 12.86 12.79 5.22
N ASP A 167 11.84 13.59 5.46
CA ASP A 167 11.95 14.99 5.79
C ASP A 167 11.88 15.26 7.30
N HIS A 168 11.92 16.55 7.69
CA HIS A 168 11.85 16.96 9.09
C HIS A 168 10.54 16.54 9.77
N ASP A 169 9.41 16.67 9.08
CA ASP A 169 8.10 16.28 9.61
C ASP A 169 8.02 14.76 9.82
N THR A 170 8.57 13.97 8.90
CA THR A 170 8.70 12.51 9.04
C THR A 170 9.51 12.14 10.29
N LEU A 171 10.68 12.75 10.48
CA LEU A 171 11.54 12.49 11.65
C LEU A 171 10.85 12.87 12.97
N THR A 172 10.21 14.04 13.01
CA THR A 172 9.48 14.52 14.17
C THR A 172 8.31 13.61 14.51
N MET A 173 7.53 13.20 13.51
CA MET A 173 6.42 12.27 13.69
C MET A 173 6.90 10.91 14.23
N LEU A 174 7.95 10.32 13.67
CA LEU A 174 8.49 9.03 14.12
C LEU A 174 9.01 9.10 15.57
N ALA A 175 9.74 10.16 15.90
CA ALA A 175 10.29 10.36 17.25
C ALA A 175 9.22 10.57 18.32
N SER A 176 8.06 11.15 17.95
CA SER A 176 7.00 11.58 18.88
C SER A 176 5.72 10.74 18.76
N SER A 177 5.68 9.75 17.88
CA SER A 177 4.51 8.89 17.67
C SER A 177 4.08 8.21 18.99
N PRO A 178 2.80 8.30 19.39
CA PRO A 178 2.32 7.79 20.68
C PRO A 178 2.09 6.26 20.68
N GLY A 179 3.11 5.47 20.28
CA GLY A 179 3.02 4.01 20.22
C GLY A 179 2.15 3.48 19.09
N LYS A 180 1.72 4.33 18.16
CA LYS A 180 0.94 3.96 16.97
C LYS A 180 1.86 3.48 15.85
N ALA A 181 1.38 2.57 15.01
CA ALA A 181 2.16 1.97 13.94
C ALA A 181 2.31 2.94 12.75
N VAL A 182 3.47 3.52 12.53
CA VAL A 182 3.79 4.23 11.29
C VAL A 182 4.33 3.21 10.29
N LEU A 183 3.66 3.06 9.14
CA LEU A 183 4.04 2.17 8.05
C LEU A 183 4.52 3.03 6.87
N CYS A 184 5.73 2.77 6.39
CA CYS A 184 6.25 3.43 5.19
C CYS A 184 5.48 2.97 3.95
N GLY A 185 5.07 3.88 3.11
CA GLY A 185 4.36 3.53 1.88
C GLY A 185 5.12 3.85 0.61
N ASP A 186 6.34 4.38 0.72
CA ASP A 186 7.28 4.58 -0.38
C ASP A 186 8.31 3.45 -0.35
N ASP A 187 8.24 2.51 -1.27
CA ASP A 187 8.96 1.22 -1.26
C ASP A 187 10.48 1.39 -1.10
N ALA A 188 11.07 2.42 -1.71
CA ALA A 188 12.49 2.75 -1.61
C ALA A 188 12.93 3.25 -0.22
N TYR A 189 11.99 3.68 0.62
CA TYR A 189 12.29 4.24 1.94
C TYR A 189 11.89 3.33 3.10
N ILE A 190 11.38 2.12 2.85
CA ILE A 190 10.90 1.22 3.92
C ILE A 190 12.03 0.91 4.89
N TYR A 191 13.18 0.44 4.41
CA TYR A 191 14.29 0.06 5.31
C TYR A 191 14.84 1.24 6.14
N PRO A 192 15.21 2.40 5.56
CA PRO A 192 15.65 3.52 6.37
C PRO A 192 14.60 3.99 7.37
N MET A 193 13.31 3.99 7.02
CA MET A 193 12.25 4.32 7.98
C MET A 193 12.11 3.28 9.10
N LEU A 194 12.31 1.99 8.83
CA LEU A 194 12.37 0.95 9.87
C LEU A 194 13.50 1.25 10.87
N ARG A 195 14.66 1.69 10.39
CA ARG A 195 15.81 2.06 11.25
C ARG A 195 15.55 3.32 12.07
N LEU A 196 14.62 4.16 11.64
CA LEU A 196 14.15 5.36 12.36
C LEU A 196 12.93 5.10 13.28
N GLY A 197 12.48 3.84 13.39
CA GLY A 197 11.41 3.47 14.30
C GLY A 197 10.04 3.24 13.67
N ALA A 198 9.93 3.25 12.34
CA ALA A 198 8.70 2.80 11.68
C ALA A 198 8.38 1.34 12.01
N ALA A 199 7.09 1.01 12.05
CA ALA A 199 6.62 -0.32 12.43
C ALA A 199 6.65 -1.33 11.28
N GLY A 200 6.81 -0.86 10.04
CA GLY A 200 6.77 -1.70 8.84
C GLY A 200 6.60 -0.89 7.57
N GLY A 201 6.09 -1.56 6.53
CA GLY A 201 5.77 -0.94 5.25
C GLY A 201 4.51 -1.50 4.59
N ILE A 202 3.89 -0.68 3.75
CA ILE A 202 2.86 -1.09 2.80
C ILE A 202 3.47 -0.95 1.41
N ALA A 203 3.95 -2.06 0.86
CA ALA A 203 4.80 -2.11 -0.31
C ALA A 203 4.07 -2.66 -1.55
N ALA A 204 4.14 -1.95 -2.67
CA ALA A 204 3.65 -2.44 -3.95
C ALA A 204 4.65 -3.44 -4.57
N CYS A 205 5.95 -3.17 -4.43
CA CYS A 205 7.02 -4.04 -4.92
C CYS A 205 7.04 -5.40 -4.22
N ALA A 206 6.46 -5.52 -3.01
CA ALA A 206 6.29 -6.79 -2.33
C ALA A 206 5.32 -7.75 -3.04
N CYS A 207 4.57 -7.30 -4.04
CA CYS A 207 3.82 -8.18 -4.93
C CYS A 207 4.73 -9.00 -5.85
N LEU A 208 5.88 -8.45 -6.25
CA LEU A 208 6.85 -9.10 -7.13
C LEU A 208 7.95 -9.83 -6.34
N ALA A 209 8.44 -9.24 -5.26
CA ALA A 209 9.53 -9.79 -4.44
C ALA A 209 9.15 -9.87 -2.95
N PRO A 210 8.11 -10.65 -2.58
CA PRO A 210 7.59 -10.69 -1.21
C PRO A 210 8.63 -11.19 -0.20
N SER A 211 9.39 -12.24 -0.52
CA SER A 211 10.41 -12.84 0.34
C SER A 211 11.52 -11.82 0.66
N ALA A 212 11.98 -11.09 -0.35
CA ALA A 212 13.04 -10.10 -0.18
C ALA A 212 12.60 -8.94 0.72
N TYR A 213 11.39 -8.40 0.53
CA TYR A 213 10.86 -7.35 1.39
C TYR A 213 10.63 -7.83 2.84
N ALA A 214 10.10 -9.05 3.00
CA ALA A 214 9.91 -9.66 4.31
C ALA A 214 11.25 -9.88 5.03
N ALA A 215 12.24 -10.43 4.34
CA ALA A 215 13.58 -10.65 4.88
C ALA A 215 14.29 -9.32 5.22
N MET A 216 14.20 -8.32 4.35
CA MET A 216 14.72 -6.97 4.60
C MET A 216 14.14 -6.36 5.87
N ALA A 217 12.84 -6.49 6.09
CA ALA A 217 12.19 -5.92 7.26
C ALA A 217 12.55 -6.65 8.58
N ARG A 218 12.80 -7.97 8.51
CA ARG A 218 13.20 -8.79 9.66
C ARG A 218 14.71 -8.75 9.91
N GLY A 219 15.50 -8.45 8.87
CA GLY A 219 16.94 -8.36 8.95
C GLY A 219 17.39 -7.18 9.81
N ASP A 220 18.39 -7.43 10.65
CA ASP A 220 19.04 -6.39 11.43
C ASP A 220 20.31 -5.86 10.74
N GLY A 221 20.68 -4.64 11.06
CA GLY A 221 21.97 -4.03 10.69
C GLY A 221 22.37 -4.29 9.24
N THR A 222 23.48 -5.06 9.07
CA THR A 222 24.13 -5.23 7.77
C THR A 222 23.30 -6.01 6.76
N ASP A 223 22.53 -7.02 7.18
CA ASP A 223 21.82 -7.89 6.25
C ASP A 223 20.55 -7.22 5.71
N GLY A 224 19.81 -6.50 6.55
CA GLY A 224 18.70 -5.66 6.08
C GLY A 224 19.17 -4.57 5.12
N LEU A 225 20.34 -3.95 5.36
CA LEU A 225 20.90 -2.94 4.47
C LEU A 225 21.33 -3.51 3.12
N LYS A 226 21.93 -4.71 3.10
CA LYS A 226 22.28 -5.39 1.84
C LYS A 226 21.04 -5.66 0.98
N LEU A 227 19.98 -6.19 1.58
CA LEU A 227 18.72 -6.44 0.87
C LEU A 227 18.07 -5.13 0.40
N HIS A 228 18.06 -4.09 1.22
CA HIS A 228 17.60 -2.77 0.80
C HIS A 228 18.33 -2.27 -0.46
N ASN A 229 19.66 -2.33 -0.44
CA ASN A 229 20.47 -1.88 -1.57
C ASN A 229 20.24 -2.73 -2.83
N ALA A 230 19.97 -4.01 -2.69
CA ALA A 230 19.63 -4.90 -3.80
C ALA A 230 18.21 -4.62 -4.34
N LEU A 231 17.24 -4.31 -3.48
CA LEU A 231 15.85 -4.01 -3.84
C LEU A 231 15.67 -2.61 -4.45
N LEU A 232 16.55 -1.67 -4.11
CA LEU A 232 16.38 -0.26 -4.50
C LEU A 232 16.31 -0.04 -6.01
N PRO A 233 17.17 -0.65 -6.87
CA PRO A 233 17.05 -0.51 -8.32
C PRO A 233 15.70 -1.01 -8.87
N MET A 234 15.20 -2.13 -8.35
CA MET A 234 13.89 -2.68 -8.74
C MET A 234 12.76 -1.72 -8.31
N ALA A 235 12.78 -1.22 -7.08
CA ALA A 235 11.77 -0.28 -6.62
C ALA A 235 11.75 1.01 -7.47
N GLN A 236 12.92 1.56 -7.80
CA GLN A 236 13.02 2.74 -8.66
C GLN A 236 12.48 2.47 -10.07
N ALA A 237 12.80 1.33 -10.67
CA ALA A 237 12.32 0.96 -11.99
C ALA A 237 10.81 0.73 -12.02
N LEU A 238 10.24 0.06 -11.02
CA LEU A 238 8.79 -0.19 -10.92
C LEU A 238 7.95 1.10 -10.77
N PHE A 239 8.54 2.17 -10.27
CA PHE A 239 7.90 3.49 -10.12
C PHE A 239 8.42 4.53 -11.14
N SER A 240 9.16 4.14 -12.17
CA SER A 240 9.66 5.04 -13.23
C SER A 240 8.53 5.62 -14.09
N GLU A 241 7.38 4.95 -14.13
CA GLU A 241 6.16 5.39 -14.80
C GLU A 241 4.98 5.40 -13.83
N PRO A 242 3.81 5.97 -14.23
CA PRO A 242 2.62 5.97 -13.36
C PRO A 242 2.23 4.56 -12.89
N ALA A 243 2.33 4.34 -11.57
CA ALA A 243 1.98 3.07 -10.97
C ALA A 243 0.46 2.80 -11.09
N PRO A 244 0.08 1.52 -11.33
CA PRO A 244 0.86 0.28 -11.22
C PRO A 244 1.36 -0.30 -12.56
N ALA A 245 1.47 0.48 -13.63
CA ALA A 245 1.64 -0.05 -14.99
C ALA A 245 2.87 -0.97 -15.13
N VAL A 246 4.07 -0.51 -14.73
CA VAL A 246 5.30 -1.32 -14.81
C VAL A 246 5.20 -2.56 -13.93
N LEU A 247 4.67 -2.41 -12.71
CA LEU A 247 4.49 -3.53 -11.79
C LEU A 247 3.61 -4.63 -12.38
N LYS A 248 2.44 -4.28 -12.95
CA LYS A 248 1.54 -5.26 -13.56
C LYS A 248 2.19 -5.98 -14.73
N ALA A 249 2.96 -5.27 -15.56
CA ALA A 249 3.70 -5.88 -16.66
C ALA A 249 4.76 -6.88 -16.14
N CYS A 250 5.51 -6.52 -15.09
CA CYS A 250 6.47 -7.44 -14.47
C CYS A 250 5.79 -8.66 -13.80
N LEU A 251 4.64 -8.45 -13.14
CA LEU A 251 3.86 -9.56 -12.55
C LEU A 251 3.33 -10.53 -13.62
N ALA A 252 2.92 -10.02 -14.79
CA ALA A 252 2.51 -10.85 -15.91
C ALA A 252 3.70 -11.62 -16.51
N GLU A 253 4.86 -11.00 -16.67
CA GLU A 253 6.08 -11.64 -17.16
C GLU A 253 6.57 -12.72 -16.18
N ALA A 254 6.41 -12.50 -14.87
CA ALA A 254 6.70 -13.48 -13.83
C ALA A 254 5.62 -14.58 -13.68
N GLY A 255 4.54 -14.55 -14.47
CA GLY A 255 3.46 -15.54 -14.42
C GLY A 255 2.56 -15.46 -13.18
N LEU A 256 2.62 -14.35 -12.44
CA LEU A 256 1.82 -14.14 -11.22
C LEU A 256 0.40 -13.62 -11.52
N ILE A 257 0.22 -12.93 -12.64
CA ILE A 257 -1.08 -12.53 -13.20
C ILE A 257 -1.11 -12.87 -14.69
N ASP A 258 -2.30 -13.02 -15.28
CA ASP A 258 -2.44 -13.50 -16.67
C ASP A 258 -2.33 -12.36 -17.71
N ASP A 259 -2.69 -11.14 -17.35
CA ASP A 259 -2.70 -9.98 -18.26
C ASP A 259 -2.20 -8.72 -17.55
N PRO A 260 -1.31 -7.91 -18.17
CA PRO A 260 -0.73 -6.70 -17.59
C PRO A 260 -1.64 -5.47 -17.69
N ALA A 261 -2.86 -5.60 -18.22
CA ALA A 261 -3.73 -4.46 -18.52
C ALA A 261 -3.95 -3.55 -17.32
N VAL A 262 -3.91 -2.24 -17.59
CA VAL A 262 -4.32 -1.17 -16.67
C VAL A 262 -5.53 -0.44 -17.25
N ARG A 263 -6.32 0.22 -16.41
CA ARG A 263 -7.48 1.00 -16.87
C ARG A 263 -7.11 2.44 -17.21
N ALA A 264 -7.74 2.97 -18.25
CA ALA A 264 -7.63 4.40 -18.57
C ALA A 264 -8.02 5.26 -17.35
N PRO A 265 -7.31 6.38 -17.10
CA PRO A 265 -6.34 7.05 -17.98
C PRO A 265 -4.92 6.50 -17.92
N LEU A 266 -4.66 5.42 -17.18
CA LEU A 266 -3.36 4.76 -17.20
C LEU A 266 -3.13 4.10 -18.56
N ARG A 267 -1.85 3.88 -18.90
CA ARG A 267 -1.40 3.27 -20.15
C ARG A 267 -0.48 2.10 -19.87
N ALA A 268 -0.35 1.20 -20.83
CA ALA A 268 0.70 0.19 -20.82
C ALA A 268 2.07 0.88 -20.72
N PRO A 269 3.00 0.32 -19.94
CA PRO A 269 4.32 0.90 -19.74
C PRO A 269 5.19 0.73 -20.99
N HIS A 270 6.27 1.50 -21.07
CA HIS A 270 7.29 1.30 -22.09
C HIS A 270 8.01 -0.04 -21.87
N PRO A 271 8.28 -0.81 -22.95
CA PRO A 271 9.01 -2.09 -22.82
C PRO A 271 10.37 -1.97 -22.13
N GLU A 272 11.07 -0.85 -22.33
CA GLU A 272 12.36 -0.59 -21.68
C GLU A 272 12.25 -0.45 -20.16
N SER A 273 11.16 0.15 -19.66
CA SER A 273 10.89 0.25 -18.22
C SER A 273 10.66 -1.12 -17.59
N VAL A 274 9.92 -1.99 -18.29
CA VAL A 274 9.67 -3.37 -17.86
C VAL A 274 10.98 -4.17 -17.86
N ALA A 275 11.74 -4.10 -18.95
CA ALA A 275 13.03 -4.80 -19.06
C ALA A 275 14.01 -4.37 -17.95
N THR A 276 14.06 -3.07 -17.64
CA THR A 276 14.90 -2.54 -16.54
C THR A 276 14.46 -3.08 -15.19
N ALA A 277 13.16 -3.10 -14.93
CA ALA A 277 12.61 -3.60 -13.67
C ALA A 277 12.83 -5.12 -13.51
N MET A 278 12.63 -5.91 -14.58
CA MET A 278 12.85 -7.35 -14.58
C MET A 278 14.34 -7.70 -14.44
N ALA A 279 15.22 -6.95 -15.10
CA ALA A 279 16.67 -7.12 -14.91
C ALA A 279 17.09 -6.90 -13.44
N ALA A 280 16.55 -5.85 -12.80
CA ALA A 280 16.80 -5.58 -11.39
C ALA A 280 16.18 -6.66 -10.48
N PHE A 281 15.02 -7.20 -10.82
CA PHE A 281 14.38 -8.31 -10.11
C PHE A 281 15.24 -9.59 -10.18
N HIS A 282 15.69 -9.98 -11.36
CA HIS A 282 16.54 -11.17 -11.55
C HIS A 282 17.95 -11.01 -10.95
N ALA A 283 18.39 -9.80 -10.65
CA ALA A 283 19.65 -9.52 -9.97
C ALA A 283 19.55 -9.61 -8.42
N LEU A 284 18.35 -9.87 -7.88
CA LEU A 284 18.19 -10.09 -6.44
C LEU A 284 18.95 -11.34 -6.00
N PRO A 285 19.50 -11.35 -4.77
CA PRO A 285 20.26 -12.50 -4.24
C PRO A 285 19.43 -13.78 -4.21
N ASP A 286 20.07 -14.92 -4.43
CA ASP A 286 19.46 -16.24 -4.26
C ASP A 286 18.82 -16.38 -2.86
N GLY A 287 17.58 -16.89 -2.81
CA GLY A 287 16.80 -16.98 -1.57
C GLY A 287 16.04 -15.72 -1.18
N ALA A 288 16.12 -14.66 -1.99
CA ALA A 288 15.28 -13.45 -1.88
C ALA A 288 14.09 -13.46 -2.86
N LEU A 289 14.03 -14.47 -3.74
CA LEU A 289 12.98 -14.70 -4.73
C LEU A 289 11.95 -15.71 -4.22
#